data_812d796816e9a835ab45500b367eea33
#
_entry.id   812d796816e9a835ab45500b367eea33
#
_cell.length_a   1.000
_cell.length_b   1.000
_cell.length_c   1.000
_cell.angle_alpha   90.00
_cell.angle_beta   90.00
_cell.angle_gamma   90.00
#
_symmetry.space_group_name_H-M   'P 1'
#
loop_
_entity.id
_entity.type
_entity.pdbx_description
1 polymer ?
#
loop_
_entity_poly.entity_id
_entity_poly.type
_entity_poly.pdbx_seq_one_letter_code
_entity_poly.pdbx_strand_id
1 'polypeptide(L)'
;DWVDRIAASSSNKDMKIIKMLDLVDKYEEEITEGMEHHEGHNHDEDHDHDEDTSEWDEHVWTDPENAMIISKKIADTLALADYQGKDYYMGNYKKYEKELKDLDEEFRILIDNAKRKEVIFGDRFPLRYFVEAYGLTYYAAFPGCTSESEPSAKTVAFLIDKVKTDNIPVIFTIELSNGNIAKTIAKSTGTKVLTFYTCHNISKDDFEKGETYVS
;
A
#
# COMPACT_ATOMS: atom_id res chain seq x y z
N ASP A 1 -4.90 10.33 18.69
CA ASP A 1 -4.89 10.40 17.21
C ASP A 1 -5.21 11.83 16.75
N TRP A 2 -4.51 12.32 15.72
CA TRP A 2 -4.75 13.67 15.16
C TRP A 2 -6.13 13.78 14.50
N VAL A 3 -6.63 12.70 13.91
CA VAL A 3 -7.96 12.60 13.29
C VAL A 3 -9.05 12.77 14.35
N ASP A 4 -8.90 12.12 15.51
CA ASP A 4 -9.86 12.26 16.61
C ASP A 4 -9.92 13.71 17.13
N ARG A 5 -8.78 14.43 17.11
CA ARG A 5 -8.75 15.87 17.48
C ARG A 5 -9.47 16.74 16.46
N ILE A 6 -9.28 16.48 15.14
CA ILE A 6 -10.01 17.18 14.09
C ILE A 6 -11.50 16.89 14.21
N ALA A 7 -11.88 15.63 14.36
CA ALA A 7 -13.25 15.21 14.54
C ALA A 7 -13.91 15.89 15.75
N ALA A 8 -13.21 15.95 16.89
CA ALA A 8 -13.70 16.60 18.11
C ALA A 8 -13.83 18.14 17.95
N SER A 9 -13.06 18.76 17.08
CA SER A 9 -13.13 20.19 16.78
C SER A 9 -14.27 20.58 15.83
N SER A 10 -14.88 19.59 15.16
CA SER A 10 -15.97 19.83 14.21
C SER A 10 -17.23 20.32 14.92
N SER A 11 -17.85 21.36 14.37
CA SER A 11 -19.18 21.83 14.81
C SER A 11 -20.31 20.89 14.36
N ASN A 12 -20.06 20.03 13.38
CA ASN A 12 -21.04 19.05 12.90
C ASN A 12 -21.06 17.82 13.81
N LYS A 13 -22.07 17.75 14.70
CA LYS A 13 -22.25 16.62 15.63
C LYS A 13 -22.79 15.35 14.94
N ASP A 14 -23.31 15.48 13.74
CA ASP A 14 -23.84 14.35 12.95
C ASP A 14 -22.79 13.75 12.01
N MET A 15 -21.56 14.26 12.06
CA MET A 15 -20.44 13.76 11.25
C MET A 15 -20.22 12.26 11.49
N LYS A 16 -20.12 11.51 10.40
CA LYS A 16 -19.81 10.08 10.42
C LYS A 16 -18.33 9.89 10.12
N ILE A 17 -17.65 9.15 10.99
CA ILE A 17 -16.24 8.79 10.82
C ILE A 17 -16.18 7.29 10.52
N ILE A 18 -15.48 6.94 9.46
CA ILE A 18 -15.22 5.54 9.09
C ILE A 18 -13.72 5.32 9.23
N LYS A 19 -13.31 4.47 10.17
CA LYS A 19 -11.93 4.02 10.33
C LYS A 19 -11.76 2.78 9.47
N MET A 20 -11.03 2.88 8.37
CA MET A 20 -10.92 1.82 7.36
C MET A 20 -10.21 0.59 7.91
N LEU A 21 -9.17 0.77 8.72
CA LEU A 21 -8.47 -0.31 9.43
C LEU A 21 -9.36 -1.16 10.35
N ASP A 22 -10.50 -0.61 10.83
CA ASP A 22 -11.41 -1.37 11.68
C ASP A 22 -12.41 -2.23 10.90
N LEU A 23 -12.37 -2.18 9.57
CA LEU A 23 -13.29 -2.90 8.68
C LEU A 23 -12.68 -4.20 8.13
N VAL A 24 -11.38 -4.36 8.21
CA VAL A 24 -10.62 -5.43 7.55
C VAL A 24 -9.65 -6.09 8.52
N ASP A 25 -9.12 -7.24 8.15
CA ASP A 25 -8.02 -7.87 8.89
C ASP A 25 -6.79 -6.97 8.82
N LYS A 26 -6.08 -6.83 9.94
CA LYS A 26 -4.95 -5.92 10.06
C LYS A 26 -3.65 -6.67 9.93
N TYR A 27 -2.73 -6.13 9.14
CA TYR A 27 -1.35 -6.58 9.06
C TYR A 27 -0.43 -5.52 9.63
N GLU A 28 0.57 -5.98 10.38
CA GLU A 28 1.66 -5.11 10.85
C GLU A 28 2.58 -4.74 9.68
N GLU A 29 3.16 -3.55 9.76
CA GLU A 29 4.23 -3.18 8.85
C GLU A 29 5.39 -4.16 9.04
N GLU A 30 5.93 -4.68 7.93
CA GLU A 30 6.96 -5.70 7.96
C GLU A 30 8.31 -5.13 7.51
N ILE A 31 9.34 -5.42 8.28
CA ILE A 31 10.72 -5.19 7.88
C ILE A 31 11.27 -6.48 7.29
N THR A 32 11.42 -6.55 5.98
CA THR A 32 11.94 -7.71 5.28
C THR A 32 13.48 -7.77 5.32
N GLU A 33 14.03 -8.93 5.00
CA GLU A 33 15.48 -9.11 4.92
C GLU A 33 16.12 -8.06 4.01
N GLY A 34 17.20 -7.43 4.51
CA GLY A 34 17.92 -6.38 3.81
C GLY A 34 17.47 -4.96 4.13
N MET A 35 16.28 -4.75 4.68
CA MET A 35 15.89 -3.47 5.27
C MET A 35 16.62 -3.25 6.60
N GLU A 36 16.86 -2.00 6.94
CA GLU A 36 17.44 -1.66 8.25
C GLU A 36 16.33 -1.42 9.27
N HIS A 37 16.54 -1.94 10.48
CA HIS A 37 15.76 -1.56 11.64
C HIS A 37 16.27 -0.19 12.13
N HIS A 38 15.40 0.81 12.15
CA HIS A 38 15.70 2.02 12.89
C HIS A 38 15.47 1.76 14.39
N GLU A 39 16.56 1.45 15.10
CA GLU A 39 16.57 1.69 16.53
C GLU A 39 16.44 3.21 16.73
N GLY A 40 15.28 3.65 17.18
CA GLY A 40 15.04 5.04 17.54
C GLY A 40 16.17 5.54 18.46
N HIS A 41 16.66 6.71 18.19
CA HIS A 41 17.70 7.35 18.98
C HIS A 41 17.39 7.21 20.48
N ASN A 42 18.26 6.47 21.18
CA ASN A 42 18.30 6.43 22.63
C ASN A 42 18.45 7.84 23.15
N HIS A 43 17.39 8.41 23.67
CA HIS A 43 17.46 9.36 24.75
C HIS A 43 17.33 8.56 26.04
N ASP A 44 18.43 8.48 26.77
CA ASP A 44 18.48 8.04 28.16
C ASP A 44 17.40 8.77 28.96
N GLU A 45 16.34 8.06 29.33
CA GLU A 45 15.58 8.28 30.55
C GLU A 45 14.70 7.05 30.79
N ASP A 46 14.91 6.42 31.97
CA ASP A 46 14.17 5.28 32.52
C ASP A 46 12.65 5.47 32.44
N HIS A 47 11.98 4.73 31.53
CA HIS A 47 10.58 4.35 31.71
C HIS A 47 10.37 2.95 31.16
N ASP A 48 10.18 1.97 32.07
CA ASP A 48 9.60 0.67 31.84
C ASP A 48 8.25 0.82 31.13
N HIS A 49 8.22 0.65 29.81
CA HIS A 49 7.03 0.29 29.04
C HIS A 49 7.48 -0.60 27.88
N ASP A 50 7.41 -1.92 28.12
CA ASP A 50 7.29 -2.93 27.08
C ASP A 50 5.93 -2.74 26.38
N GLU A 51 5.79 -1.76 25.54
CA GLU A 51 4.77 -1.73 24.49
C GLU A 51 5.49 -1.99 23.18
N ASP A 52 5.31 -3.20 22.68
CA ASP A 52 5.60 -3.60 21.30
C ASP A 52 4.85 -2.62 20.39
N THR A 53 5.54 -1.58 19.90
CA THR A 53 4.95 -0.54 19.06
C THR A 53 4.98 -0.95 17.59
N SER A 54 4.56 -2.19 17.28
CA SER A 54 4.32 -2.56 15.90
C SER A 54 3.20 -1.68 15.35
N GLU A 55 3.49 -0.91 14.31
CA GLU A 55 2.49 -0.08 13.64
C GLU A 55 1.74 -0.93 12.61
N TRP A 56 0.40 -0.76 12.59
CA TRP A 56 -0.42 -1.38 11.56
C TRP A 56 -0.18 -0.69 10.23
N ASP A 57 0.04 -1.49 9.17
CA ASP A 57 0.08 -0.95 7.82
C ASP A 57 -1.30 -0.37 7.45
N GLU A 58 -1.32 0.89 7.03
CA GLU A 58 -2.56 1.60 6.70
C GLU A 58 -3.02 1.45 5.25
N HIS A 59 -2.22 0.82 4.39
CA HIS A 59 -2.49 0.73 2.94
C HIS A 59 -3.52 -0.37 2.59
N VAL A 60 -4.60 -0.44 3.37
CA VAL A 60 -5.64 -1.49 3.31
C VAL A 60 -6.32 -1.60 1.95
N TRP A 61 -6.40 -0.49 1.21
CA TRP A 61 -7.05 -0.43 -0.10
C TRP A 61 -6.27 -1.14 -1.21
N THR A 62 -5.01 -1.49 -0.99
CA THR A 62 -4.19 -2.16 -1.99
C THR A 62 -4.62 -3.59 -2.26
N ASP A 63 -5.45 -4.17 -1.39
CA ASP A 63 -6.22 -5.38 -1.65
C ASP A 63 -7.60 -5.01 -2.22
N PRO A 64 -7.97 -5.45 -3.42
CA PRO A 64 -9.29 -5.19 -4.00
C PRO A 64 -10.46 -5.73 -3.16
N GLU A 65 -10.30 -6.83 -2.41
CA GLU A 65 -11.34 -7.33 -1.50
C GLU A 65 -11.59 -6.34 -0.36
N ASN A 66 -10.53 -5.79 0.23
CA ASN A 66 -10.64 -4.73 1.22
C ASN A 66 -11.28 -3.46 0.64
N ALA A 67 -10.90 -3.07 -0.59
CA ALA A 67 -11.51 -1.94 -1.29
C ALA A 67 -13.03 -2.13 -1.48
N MET A 68 -13.51 -3.36 -1.74
CA MET A 68 -14.94 -3.68 -1.80
C MET A 68 -15.63 -3.49 -0.45
N ILE A 69 -15.03 -4.01 0.63
CA ILE A 69 -15.57 -3.88 2.01
C ILE A 69 -15.70 -2.40 2.40
N ILE A 70 -14.64 -1.63 2.16
CA ILE A 70 -14.58 -0.19 2.46
C ILE A 70 -15.63 0.58 1.65
N SER A 71 -15.69 0.35 0.34
CA SER A 71 -16.65 1.00 -0.56
C SER A 71 -18.10 0.69 -0.17
N LYS A 72 -18.37 -0.56 0.24
CA LYS A 72 -19.69 -0.94 0.77
C LYS A 72 -20.03 -0.17 2.03
N LYS A 73 -19.11 -0.07 2.97
CA LYS A 73 -19.32 0.67 4.22
C LYS A 73 -19.60 2.15 3.96
N ILE A 74 -18.90 2.74 3.01
CA ILE A 74 -19.14 4.13 2.58
C ILE A 74 -20.55 4.27 2.01
N ALA A 75 -20.95 3.39 1.08
CA ALA A 75 -22.29 3.43 0.46
C ALA A 75 -23.41 3.23 1.50
N ASP A 76 -23.26 2.27 2.42
CA ASP A 76 -24.20 2.02 3.50
C ASP A 76 -24.34 3.26 4.42
N THR A 77 -23.21 3.90 4.74
CA THR A 77 -23.20 5.08 5.60
C THR A 77 -23.88 6.28 4.93
N LEU A 78 -23.65 6.49 3.62
CA LEU A 78 -24.31 7.51 2.83
C LEU A 78 -25.83 7.24 2.73
N ALA A 79 -26.22 5.99 2.48
CA ALA A 79 -27.64 5.59 2.40
C ALA A 79 -28.40 5.78 3.73
N LEU A 80 -27.71 5.68 4.87
CA LEU A 80 -28.27 5.98 6.18
C LEU A 80 -28.38 7.47 6.44
N ALA A 81 -27.40 8.27 5.97
CA ALA A 81 -27.38 9.71 6.16
C ALA A 81 -28.34 10.43 5.21
N ASP A 82 -28.52 9.93 4.01
CA ASP A 82 -29.45 10.40 2.98
C ASP A 82 -30.31 9.26 2.45
N TYR A 83 -31.45 9.03 3.10
CA TYR A 83 -32.34 7.94 2.70
C TYR A 83 -32.95 8.13 1.30
N GLN A 84 -33.12 9.35 0.83
CA GLN A 84 -33.65 9.60 -0.51
C GLN A 84 -32.64 9.24 -1.61
N GLY A 85 -31.35 9.38 -1.34
CA GLY A 85 -30.25 9.00 -2.22
C GLY A 85 -29.86 7.52 -2.15
N LYS A 86 -30.48 6.71 -1.29
CA LYS A 86 -30.07 5.33 -1.03
C LYS A 86 -29.88 4.49 -2.29
N ASP A 87 -30.86 4.49 -3.19
CA ASP A 87 -30.79 3.67 -4.41
C ASP A 87 -29.67 4.12 -5.34
N TYR A 88 -29.37 5.40 -5.38
CA TYR A 88 -28.25 5.97 -6.12
C TYR A 88 -26.89 5.50 -5.55
N TYR A 89 -26.69 5.62 -4.24
CA TYR A 89 -25.45 5.17 -3.59
C TYR A 89 -25.24 3.67 -3.75
N MET A 90 -26.27 2.88 -3.48
CA MET A 90 -26.19 1.43 -3.61
C MET A 90 -26.04 0.97 -5.06
N GLY A 91 -26.63 1.70 -6.01
CA GLY A 91 -26.47 1.43 -7.44
C GLY A 91 -25.05 1.69 -7.93
N ASN A 92 -24.42 2.78 -7.47
CA ASN A 92 -23.02 3.07 -7.77
C ASN A 92 -22.07 2.05 -7.13
N TYR A 93 -22.29 1.70 -5.85
CA TYR A 93 -21.51 0.66 -5.18
C TYR A 93 -21.53 -0.65 -5.98
N LYS A 94 -22.72 -1.13 -6.41
CA LYS A 94 -22.82 -2.39 -7.15
C LYS A 94 -22.04 -2.40 -8.47
N LYS A 95 -21.97 -1.25 -9.15
CA LYS A 95 -21.16 -1.13 -10.37
C LYS A 95 -19.68 -1.23 -10.03
N TYR A 96 -19.24 -0.46 -9.04
CA TYR A 96 -17.86 -0.43 -8.62
C TYR A 96 -17.40 -1.77 -7.99
N GLU A 97 -18.26 -2.42 -7.23
CA GLU A 97 -18.04 -3.78 -6.69
C GLU A 97 -17.74 -4.78 -7.83
N LYS A 98 -18.47 -4.67 -8.95
CA LYS A 98 -18.20 -5.54 -10.10
C LYS A 98 -16.83 -5.26 -10.70
N GLU A 99 -16.48 -4.01 -10.89
CA GLU A 99 -15.17 -3.60 -11.43
C GLU A 99 -14.02 -4.08 -10.53
N LEU A 100 -14.17 -3.96 -9.20
CA LEU A 100 -13.18 -4.46 -8.24
C LEU A 100 -13.07 -6.00 -8.25
N LYS A 101 -14.18 -6.72 -8.42
CA LYS A 101 -14.15 -8.18 -8.56
C LYS A 101 -13.45 -8.62 -9.84
N ASP A 102 -13.73 -7.94 -10.94
CA ASP A 102 -13.10 -8.21 -12.23
C ASP A 102 -11.56 -7.98 -12.10
N LEU A 103 -11.12 -6.90 -11.43
CA LEU A 103 -9.72 -6.60 -11.16
C LEU A 103 -9.05 -7.66 -10.25
N ASP A 104 -9.70 -8.07 -9.18
CA ASP A 104 -9.19 -9.14 -8.29
C ASP A 104 -9.00 -10.45 -9.06
N GLU A 105 -9.97 -10.83 -9.88
CA GLU A 105 -9.88 -12.04 -10.72
C GLU A 105 -8.72 -11.95 -11.71
N GLU A 106 -8.51 -10.79 -12.34
CA GLU A 106 -7.38 -10.57 -13.26
C GLU A 106 -6.03 -10.72 -12.53
N PHE A 107 -5.87 -10.17 -11.33
CA PHE A 107 -4.67 -10.36 -10.52
C PHE A 107 -4.46 -11.83 -10.12
N ARG A 108 -5.50 -12.54 -9.68
CA ARG A 108 -5.41 -13.96 -9.35
C ARG A 108 -4.96 -14.78 -10.54
N ILE A 109 -5.58 -14.58 -11.72
CA ILE A 109 -5.19 -15.28 -12.95
C ILE A 109 -3.74 -14.96 -13.34
N LEU A 110 -3.34 -13.69 -13.26
CA LEU A 110 -1.97 -13.25 -13.56
C LEU A 110 -0.95 -13.94 -12.66
N ILE A 111 -1.20 -13.93 -11.35
CA ILE A 111 -0.26 -14.42 -10.34
C ILE A 111 -0.23 -15.95 -10.31
N ASP A 112 -1.36 -16.62 -10.52
CA ASP A 112 -1.40 -18.08 -10.62
C ASP A 112 -0.60 -18.61 -11.82
N ASN A 113 -0.57 -17.87 -12.90
CA ASN A 113 0.22 -18.20 -14.09
C ASN A 113 1.64 -17.63 -14.06
N ALA A 114 2.01 -16.87 -13.04
CA ALA A 114 3.32 -16.26 -12.94
C ALA A 114 4.41 -17.30 -12.67
N LYS A 115 5.54 -17.15 -13.36
CA LYS A 115 6.72 -18.00 -13.14
C LYS A 115 7.43 -17.73 -11.80
N ARG A 116 7.16 -16.58 -11.20
CA ARG A 116 7.73 -16.11 -9.95
C ARG A 116 6.63 -15.48 -9.11
N LYS A 117 6.69 -15.71 -7.82
CA LYS A 117 5.83 -15.06 -6.82
C LYS A 117 6.66 -14.13 -5.91
N GLU A 118 7.72 -13.58 -6.46
CA GLU A 118 8.63 -12.67 -5.78
C GLU A 118 8.74 -11.35 -6.57
N VAL A 119 8.62 -10.23 -5.85
CA VAL A 119 8.75 -8.87 -6.40
C VAL A 119 9.82 -8.08 -5.64
N ILE A 120 10.56 -7.23 -6.34
CA ILE A 120 11.60 -6.40 -5.75
C ILE A 120 11.32 -4.93 -6.05
N PHE A 121 11.31 -4.11 -4.99
CA PHE A 121 11.12 -2.67 -5.05
C PHE A 121 12.42 -1.93 -4.69
N GLY A 122 12.90 -1.13 -5.63
CA GLY A 122 13.94 -0.14 -5.33
C GLY A 122 13.29 1.14 -4.79
N ASP A 123 12.37 1.02 -3.86
CA ASP A 123 11.53 2.09 -3.34
C ASP A 123 10.91 1.69 -1.99
N ARG A 124 9.95 2.49 -1.48
CA ARG A 124 9.04 2.12 -0.39
C ARG A 124 8.08 1.02 -0.83
N PHE A 125 7.54 0.31 0.15
CA PHE A 125 6.65 -0.81 -0.12
C PHE A 125 5.27 -0.65 0.57
N PRO A 126 4.37 0.17 0.07
CA PRO A 126 3.03 0.35 0.63
C PRO A 126 2.03 -0.68 0.05
N LEU A 127 2.41 -1.97 -0.05
CA LEU A 127 1.62 -3.01 -0.71
C LEU A 127 1.47 -4.27 0.16
N ARG A 128 1.52 -4.11 1.50
CA ARG A 128 1.45 -5.22 2.44
C ARG A 128 0.20 -6.08 2.23
N TYR A 129 -0.97 -5.47 2.09
CA TYR A 129 -2.23 -6.17 1.86
C TYR A 129 -2.29 -6.84 0.49
N PHE A 130 -1.73 -6.22 -0.55
CA PHE A 130 -1.66 -6.80 -1.88
C PHE A 130 -0.84 -8.10 -1.90
N VAL A 131 0.34 -8.11 -1.31
CA VAL A 131 1.18 -9.33 -1.30
C VAL A 131 0.58 -10.45 -0.48
N GLU A 132 -0.09 -10.14 0.62
CA GLU A 132 -0.82 -11.14 1.41
C GLU A 132 -2.00 -11.72 0.63
N ALA A 133 -2.82 -10.88 -0.02
CA ALA A 133 -3.98 -11.32 -0.78
C ALA A 133 -3.62 -12.31 -1.90
N TYR A 134 -2.43 -12.13 -2.51
CA TYR A 134 -2.01 -12.91 -3.67
C TYR A 134 -0.85 -13.89 -3.40
N GLY A 135 -0.40 -14.01 -2.16
CA GLY A 135 0.67 -14.93 -1.76
C GLY A 135 2.00 -14.62 -2.44
N LEU A 136 2.34 -13.35 -2.55
CA LEU A 136 3.62 -12.88 -3.07
C LEU A 136 4.64 -12.69 -1.93
N THR A 137 5.90 -12.92 -2.23
CA THR A 137 7.03 -12.49 -1.40
C THR A 137 7.63 -11.22 -1.97
N TYR A 138 8.22 -10.39 -1.12
CA TYR A 138 8.80 -9.14 -1.57
C TYR A 138 10.08 -8.77 -0.84
N TYR A 139 10.89 -7.92 -1.50
CA TYR A 139 12.02 -7.21 -0.91
C TYR A 139 11.95 -5.76 -1.37
N ALA A 140 12.28 -4.83 -0.49
CA ALA A 140 12.21 -3.42 -0.80
C ALA A 140 13.32 -2.62 -0.14
N ALA A 141 13.51 -1.39 -0.62
CA ALA A 141 14.52 -0.51 -0.05
C ALA A 141 14.09 0.06 1.31
N PHE A 142 12.77 0.20 1.51
CA PHE A 142 12.16 0.76 2.72
C PHE A 142 10.81 0.12 3.02
N PRO A 143 10.36 0.13 4.28
CA PRO A 143 8.97 -0.12 4.63
C PRO A 143 8.02 0.94 4.02
N GLY A 144 6.70 0.70 4.12
CA GLY A 144 5.68 1.51 3.46
C GLY A 144 5.61 2.94 3.95
N CYS A 145 5.65 3.14 5.27
CA CYS A 145 5.35 4.41 5.95
C CYS A 145 6.59 5.15 6.45
N THR A 146 7.74 4.97 5.84
CA THR A 146 8.95 5.68 6.27
C THR A 146 9.06 7.10 5.69
N SER A 147 9.59 8.02 6.48
CA SER A 147 10.02 9.35 6.03
C SER A 147 11.40 9.35 5.35
N GLU A 148 12.11 8.22 5.38
CA GLU A 148 13.45 8.10 4.82
C GLU A 148 13.46 8.19 3.30
N SER A 149 14.51 8.78 2.78
CA SER A 149 14.66 9.00 1.34
C SER A 149 15.85 8.24 0.73
N GLU A 150 16.78 7.75 1.56
CA GLU A 150 17.99 7.07 1.11
C GLU A 150 18.24 5.82 1.96
N PRO A 151 18.23 4.61 1.35
CA PRO A 151 18.55 3.38 2.06
C PRO A 151 20.07 3.31 2.30
N SER A 152 20.46 2.45 3.24
CA SER A 152 21.86 2.18 3.46
C SER A 152 22.54 1.55 2.25
N ALA A 153 23.85 1.70 2.15
CA ALA A 153 24.64 1.02 1.13
C ALA A 153 24.52 -0.51 1.25
N LYS A 154 24.30 -1.03 2.47
CA LYS A 154 24.09 -2.46 2.73
C LYS A 154 22.76 -2.95 2.13
N THR A 155 21.68 -2.20 2.34
CA THR A 155 20.37 -2.51 1.74
C THR A 155 20.45 -2.53 0.21
N VAL A 156 21.09 -1.53 -0.40
CA VAL A 156 21.26 -1.48 -1.86
C VAL A 156 22.10 -2.66 -2.36
N ALA A 157 23.18 -3.02 -1.66
CA ALA A 157 24.01 -4.18 -2.01
C ALA A 157 23.22 -5.49 -1.91
N PHE A 158 22.46 -5.67 -0.85
CA PHE A 158 21.57 -6.83 -0.67
C PHE A 158 20.58 -6.96 -1.84
N LEU A 159 19.88 -5.89 -2.21
CA LEU A 159 18.93 -5.92 -3.32
C LEU A 159 19.59 -6.22 -4.66
N ILE A 160 20.81 -5.70 -4.90
CA ILE A 160 21.60 -6.04 -6.09
C ILE A 160 21.92 -7.53 -6.13
N ASP A 161 22.39 -8.09 -5.02
CA ASP A 161 22.73 -9.51 -4.93
C ASP A 161 21.48 -10.39 -5.09
N LYS A 162 20.37 -10.02 -4.48
CA LYS A 162 19.07 -10.70 -4.60
C LYS A 162 18.59 -10.74 -6.06
N VAL A 163 18.60 -9.59 -6.73
CA VAL A 163 18.23 -9.48 -8.16
C VAL A 163 19.09 -10.40 -9.04
N LYS A 164 20.41 -10.47 -8.79
CA LYS A 164 21.32 -11.33 -9.56
C LYS A 164 21.13 -12.81 -9.27
N THR A 165 21.04 -13.18 -7.99
CA THR A 165 20.94 -14.58 -7.54
C THR A 165 19.65 -15.21 -8.04
N ASP A 166 18.53 -14.50 -7.95
CA ASP A 166 17.20 -15.01 -8.31
C ASP A 166 16.82 -14.70 -9.76
N ASN A 167 17.76 -14.08 -10.50
CA ASN A 167 17.56 -13.70 -11.90
C ASN A 167 16.28 -12.88 -12.11
N ILE A 168 16.05 -11.88 -11.28
CA ILE A 168 14.86 -11.02 -11.31
C ILE A 168 14.92 -10.11 -12.55
N PRO A 169 13.94 -10.16 -13.47
CA PRO A 169 13.99 -9.41 -14.71
C PRO A 169 13.56 -7.95 -14.59
N VAL A 170 12.85 -7.61 -13.53
CA VAL A 170 12.23 -6.29 -13.30
C VAL A 170 12.40 -5.90 -11.85
N ILE A 171 12.76 -4.64 -11.62
CA ILE A 171 12.68 -3.99 -10.32
C ILE A 171 11.63 -2.90 -10.38
N PHE A 172 10.84 -2.78 -9.33
CA PHE A 172 9.75 -1.81 -9.29
C PHE A 172 10.15 -0.54 -8.54
N THR A 173 9.53 0.56 -8.93
CA THR A 173 9.40 1.82 -8.20
C THR A 173 7.92 2.15 -8.08
N ILE A 174 7.53 3.04 -7.18
CA ILE A 174 6.14 3.46 -7.05
C ILE A 174 5.88 4.76 -7.84
N GLU A 175 4.61 5.09 -8.03
CA GLU A 175 4.21 6.35 -8.68
C GLU A 175 4.76 7.56 -7.92
N LEU A 176 5.04 8.63 -8.64
CA LEU A 176 5.60 9.91 -8.18
C LEU A 176 6.96 9.81 -7.47
N SER A 177 7.58 8.63 -7.42
CA SER A 177 8.94 8.47 -6.94
C SER A 177 9.96 8.92 -8.00
N ASN A 178 11.12 9.39 -7.56
CA ASN A 178 12.22 9.69 -8.48
C ASN A 178 12.88 8.42 -9.05
N GLY A 179 12.67 7.26 -8.43
CA GLY A 179 13.17 5.95 -8.82
C GLY A 179 14.70 5.81 -8.83
N ASN A 180 15.42 6.65 -8.11
CA ASN A 180 16.91 6.68 -8.16
C ASN A 180 17.53 5.37 -7.66
N ILE A 181 16.94 4.77 -6.62
CA ILE A 181 17.42 3.49 -6.06
C ILE A 181 17.19 2.37 -7.05
N ALA A 182 15.96 2.25 -7.59
CA ALA A 182 15.63 1.26 -8.61
C ALA A 182 16.55 1.38 -9.84
N LYS A 183 16.81 2.61 -10.32
CA LYS A 183 17.76 2.88 -11.43
C LYS A 183 19.19 2.47 -11.09
N THR A 184 19.64 2.69 -9.84
CA THR A 184 20.99 2.30 -9.39
C THR A 184 21.15 0.78 -9.39
N ILE A 185 20.14 0.07 -8.85
CA ILE A 185 20.14 -1.40 -8.86
C ILE A 185 20.06 -1.93 -10.29
N ALA A 186 19.18 -1.39 -11.12
CA ALA A 186 19.02 -1.78 -12.51
C ALA A 186 20.32 -1.58 -13.32
N LYS A 187 21.05 -0.48 -13.11
CA LYS A 187 22.35 -0.22 -13.73
C LYS A 187 23.41 -1.28 -13.36
N SER A 188 23.34 -1.79 -12.13
CA SER A 188 24.29 -2.80 -11.63
C SER A 188 23.93 -4.24 -12.02
N THR A 189 22.70 -4.49 -12.41
CA THR A 189 22.14 -5.84 -12.67
C THR A 189 21.73 -6.06 -14.12
N GLY A 190 21.48 -4.99 -14.88
CA GLY A 190 20.94 -5.06 -16.24
C GLY A 190 19.42 -5.28 -16.29
N THR A 191 18.72 -5.21 -15.16
CA THR A 191 17.26 -5.37 -15.09
C THR A 191 16.52 -4.15 -15.62
N LYS A 192 15.22 -4.31 -15.91
CA LYS A 192 14.33 -3.20 -16.25
C LYS A 192 13.76 -2.57 -14.98
N VAL A 193 13.49 -1.27 -15.04
CA VAL A 193 12.69 -0.57 -14.03
C VAL A 193 11.29 -0.35 -14.57
N LEU A 194 10.28 -0.73 -13.79
CA LEU A 194 8.87 -0.44 -14.07
C LEU A 194 8.25 0.27 -12.88
N THR A 195 7.23 1.08 -13.15
CA THR A 195 6.40 1.68 -12.08
C THR A 195 5.30 0.72 -11.70
N PHE A 196 5.13 0.48 -10.41
CA PHE A 196 3.98 -0.16 -9.83
C PHE A 196 3.08 0.92 -9.23
N TYR A 197 1.83 0.96 -9.64
CA TYR A 197 0.87 1.94 -9.12
C TYR A 197 0.23 1.40 -7.85
N THR A 198 0.47 2.08 -6.74
CA THR A 198 -0.05 1.71 -5.41
C THR A 198 -1.42 2.32 -5.15
N CYS A 199 -1.88 3.18 -6.04
CA CYS A 199 -3.10 3.97 -5.90
C CYS A 199 -3.12 4.88 -4.65
N HIS A 200 -1.95 5.17 -4.08
CA HIS A 200 -1.79 6.14 -3.01
C HIS A 200 -1.83 7.58 -3.56
N ASN A 201 -1.31 7.74 -4.76
CA ASN A 201 -1.28 9.01 -5.46
C ASN A 201 -1.63 8.81 -6.95
N ILE A 202 -1.92 9.92 -7.62
CA ILE A 202 -2.13 9.94 -9.07
C ILE A 202 -1.38 11.13 -9.67
N SER A 203 -0.71 10.92 -10.80
CA SER A 203 -0.09 12.03 -11.51
C SER A 203 -1.17 12.93 -12.14
N LYS A 204 -0.80 14.21 -12.39
CA LYS A 204 -1.71 15.12 -13.08
C LYS A 204 -2.11 14.59 -14.45
N ASP A 205 -1.15 14.02 -15.20
CA ASP A 205 -1.37 13.51 -16.54
C ASP A 205 -2.31 12.30 -16.54
N ASP A 206 -2.21 11.41 -15.55
CA ASP A 206 -3.07 10.24 -15.42
C ASP A 206 -4.48 10.65 -14.96
N PHE A 207 -4.58 11.62 -14.05
CA PHE A 207 -5.86 12.20 -13.67
C PHE A 207 -6.58 12.86 -14.87
N GLU A 208 -5.85 13.60 -15.73
CA GLU A 208 -6.41 14.22 -16.93
C GLU A 208 -6.83 13.18 -17.99
N LYS A 209 -6.21 12.00 -18.03
CA LYS A 209 -6.64 10.87 -18.86
C LYS A 209 -7.87 10.15 -18.30
N GLY A 210 -8.22 10.38 -17.05
CA GLY A 210 -9.33 9.72 -16.37
C GLY A 210 -8.98 8.34 -15.82
N GLU A 211 -7.69 8.08 -15.57
CA GLU A 211 -7.26 6.85 -14.92
C GLU A 211 -7.86 6.74 -13.50
N THR A 212 -8.18 5.54 -13.10
CA THR A 212 -8.85 5.23 -11.84
C THR A 212 -8.15 4.08 -11.13
N TYR A 213 -8.65 3.68 -9.98
CA TYR A 213 -8.14 2.52 -9.25
C TYR A 213 -8.25 1.21 -10.06
N VAL A 214 -9.24 1.08 -10.93
CA VAL A 214 -9.56 -0.13 -11.71
C VAL A 214 -9.15 -0.04 -13.19
N SER A 215 -8.40 0.99 -13.59
CA SER A 215 -7.95 1.17 -14.98
C SER A 215 -6.55 0.64 -15.23
#